data_cc4dc0a8218f3468e2b7c83bd41775ac
#
_entry.id   cc4dc0a8218f3468e2b7c83bd41775ac
#
_cell.length_a   1.000
_cell.length_b   1.000
_cell.length_c   1.000
_cell.angle_alpha   90.00
_cell.angle_beta   90.00
_cell.angle_gamma   90.00
#
_symmetry.space_group_name_H-M   'P 1'
#
loop_
_entity.id
_entity.type
_entity.pdbx_description
1 polymer ?
#
loop_
_entity_poly.entity_id
_entity_poly.type
_entity_poly.pdbx_seq_one_letter_code
_entity_poly.pdbx_strand_id
1 'polypeptide(L)'
;MAFSEEKIWQIWDKAYQITISDAPMWRKDECGAWIRRIDYENIESQYGWVVDYIIPKSEGGSDDISNLRPLQWKNTLRKKDGSLECQITASGTENVRVEAT
;
A
#
# COMPACT_ATOMS: atom_id res chain seq x y z
N MET A 1 -14.18 2.98 9.27
CA MET A 1 -13.78 2.69 10.64
C MET A 1 -12.26 2.62 10.75
N ALA A 2 -11.72 3.26 11.77
CA ALA A 2 -10.28 3.31 11.95
C ALA A 2 -9.76 2.00 12.55
N PHE A 3 -8.62 1.55 12.06
CA PHE A 3 -7.91 0.43 12.65
C PHE A 3 -7.12 0.91 13.87
N SER A 4 -6.87 0.02 14.81
CA SER A 4 -6.02 0.35 15.95
C SER A 4 -4.59 0.62 15.46
N GLU A 5 -3.84 1.36 16.25
CA GLU A 5 -2.44 1.66 15.91
C GLU A 5 -1.63 0.37 15.79
N GLU A 6 -1.87 -0.58 16.69
CA GLU A 6 -1.20 -1.88 16.64
C GLU A 6 -1.49 -2.60 15.31
N LYS A 7 -2.76 -2.59 14.89
CA LYS A 7 -3.14 -3.26 13.65
C LYS A 7 -2.54 -2.56 12.44
N ILE A 8 -2.48 -1.23 12.47
CA ILE A 8 -1.85 -0.46 11.39
C ILE A 8 -0.39 -0.86 11.23
N TRP A 9 0.35 -1.03 12.36
CA TRP A 9 1.72 -1.50 12.30
C TRP A 9 1.84 -2.91 11.74
N GLN A 10 0.89 -3.79 12.09
CA GLN A 10 0.89 -5.15 11.54
C GLN A 10 0.66 -5.14 10.03
N ILE A 11 -0.23 -4.26 9.56
CA ILE A 11 -0.48 -4.13 8.13
C ILE A 11 0.76 -3.56 7.43
N TRP A 12 1.36 -2.52 8.02
CA TRP A 12 2.58 -1.92 7.49
C TRP A 12 3.69 -2.95 7.33
N ASP A 13 3.81 -3.86 8.30
CA ASP A 13 4.86 -4.87 8.25
C ASP A 13 4.72 -5.86 7.11
N LYS A 14 3.58 -5.87 6.43
CA LYS A 14 3.39 -6.73 5.26
C LYS A 14 4.00 -6.13 3.99
N ALA A 15 4.37 -4.85 4.01
CA ALA A 15 4.99 -4.22 2.87
C ALA A 15 6.42 -4.75 2.68
N TYR A 16 6.93 -4.62 1.46
CA TYR A 16 8.27 -5.11 1.15
C TYR A 16 9.31 -4.28 1.86
N GLN A 17 10.18 -4.95 2.61
CA GLN A 17 11.26 -4.30 3.31
C GLN A 17 12.38 -3.93 2.36
N ILE A 18 13.03 -2.81 2.66
CA ILE A 18 14.26 -2.41 1.97
C ILE A 18 15.41 -2.62 2.94
N THR A 19 16.58 -2.93 2.41
CA THR A 19 17.71 -3.35 3.23
C THR A 19 18.61 -2.17 3.62
N ILE A 20 17.98 -1.05 4.00
CA ILE A 20 18.73 0.13 4.44
C ILE A 20 18.30 0.50 5.86
N SER A 21 19.07 1.37 6.50
CA SER A 21 18.89 1.69 7.91
C SER A 21 17.54 2.30 8.25
N ASP A 22 16.86 2.92 7.28
CA ASP A 22 15.58 3.59 7.51
C ASP A 22 14.39 2.70 7.22
N ALA A 23 14.61 1.39 7.10
CA ALA A 23 13.57 0.44 6.73
C ALA A 23 12.30 0.49 7.57
N PRO A 24 12.36 0.75 8.90
CA PRO A 24 11.11 0.82 9.67
C PRO A 24 10.14 1.88 9.17
N MET A 25 10.64 2.97 8.59
CA MET A 25 9.79 4.08 8.14
C MET A 25 9.51 4.07 6.65
N TRP A 26 10.28 3.33 5.87
CA TRP A 26 10.17 3.28 4.42
C TRP A 26 10.02 1.85 3.95
N ARG A 27 9.00 1.62 3.12
CA ARG A 27 8.73 0.30 2.53
C ARG A 27 8.25 0.51 1.10
N LYS A 28 8.05 -0.59 0.40
CA LYS A 28 7.42 -0.58 -0.93
C LYS A 28 6.17 -1.43 -0.89
N ASP A 29 5.14 -0.97 -1.60
CA ASP A 29 3.90 -1.74 -1.71
C ASP A 29 4.02 -2.81 -2.80
N GLU A 30 2.92 -3.53 -3.06
CA GLU A 30 2.93 -4.61 -4.04
C GLU A 30 3.17 -4.14 -5.47
N CYS A 31 2.94 -2.86 -5.74
CA CYS A 31 3.21 -2.27 -7.05
C CYS A 31 4.63 -1.74 -7.15
N GLY A 32 5.42 -1.88 -6.10
CA GLY A 32 6.78 -1.37 -6.05
C GLY A 32 6.88 0.10 -5.69
N ALA A 33 5.78 0.74 -5.34
CA ALA A 33 5.78 2.17 -5.00
C ALA A 33 6.31 2.39 -3.59
N TRP A 34 7.04 3.49 -3.39
CA TRP A 34 7.49 3.88 -2.07
C TRP A 34 6.30 4.32 -1.22
N ILE A 35 6.27 3.86 0.03
CA ILE A 35 5.33 4.32 1.04
C ILE A 35 6.09 4.66 2.30
N ARG A 36 5.61 5.66 3.05
CA ARG A 36 6.25 6.11 4.28
C ARG A 36 5.29 5.94 5.44
N ARG A 37 5.78 5.35 6.53
CA ARG A 37 4.90 4.96 7.65
C ARG A 37 4.02 6.10 8.16
N ILE A 38 4.60 7.29 8.34
CA ILE A 38 3.86 8.41 8.93
C ILE A 38 2.84 9.03 7.97
N ASP A 39 2.88 8.63 6.70
CA ASP A 39 1.96 9.18 5.69
C ASP A 39 0.71 8.31 5.52
N TYR A 40 0.34 7.57 6.54
CA TYR A 40 -0.89 6.78 6.52
C TYR A 40 -2.09 7.69 6.24
N GLU A 41 -2.86 7.35 5.21
CA GLU A 41 -4.05 8.08 4.77
C GLU A 41 -3.77 9.53 4.32
N ASN A 42 -2.53 9.87 4.02
CA ASN A 42 -2.17 11.20 3.55
C ASN A 42 -2.15 11.22 2.02
N ILE A 43 -3.25 11.63 1.41
CA ILE A 43 -3.36 11.66 -0.06
C ILE A 43 -2.67 12.87 -0.67
N GLU A 44 -2.08 13.74 0.14
CA GLU A 44 -1.30 14.88 -0.36
C GLU A 44 0.17 14.55 -0.47
N SER A 45 0.58 13.37 -0.01
CA SER A 45 1.96 12.91 -0.12
C SER A 45 2.05 11.86 -1.20
N GLN A 46 3.12 11.93 -2.02
CA GLN A 46 3.37 10.85 -2.97
C GLN A 46 3.69 9.52 -2.27
N TYR A 47 4.05 9.59 -0.99
CA TYR A 47 4.36 8.40 -0.20
C TYR A 47 3.20 7.99 0.72
N GLY A 48 2.05 8.63 0.55
CA GLY A 48 0.85 8.29 1.31
C GLY A 48 0.35 6.90 0.98
N TRP A 49 -0.21 6.23 1.98
CA TRP A 49 -0.68 4.86 1.81
C TRP A 49 -1.96 4.63 2.58
N VAL A 50 -2.68 3.61 2.16
CA VAL A 50 -3.96 3.23 2.76
C VAL A 50 -3.97 1.73 2.96
N VAL A 51 -4.91 1.26 3.78
CA VAL A 51 -5.16 -0.17 3.93
C VAL A 51 -6.11 -0.60 2.82
N ASP A 52 -5.70 -1.63 2.09
CA ASP A 52 -6.50 -2.21 1.02
C ASP A 52 -7.00 -3.59 1.44
N TYR A 53 -8.26 -3.88 1.13
CA TYR A 53 -8.85 -5.19 1.36
C TYR A 53 -8.60 -6.04 0.12
N ILE A 54 -7.82 -7.11 0.29
CA ILE A 54 -7.50 -7.99 -0.84
C ILE A 54 -8.79 -8.52 -1.46
N ILE A 55 -9.68 -9.05 -0.63
CA ILE A 55 -11.06 -9.33 -1.03
C ILE A 55 -11.90 -8.18 -0.49
N PRO A 56 -12.52 -7.38 -1.36
CA PRO A 56 -13.30 -6.22 -0.91
C PRO A 56 -14.41 -6.60 0.06
N LYS A 57 -14.72 -5.70 0.96
CA LYS A 57 -15.81 -5.93 1.93
C LYS A 57 -17.13 -6.20 1.22
N SER A 58 -17.36 -5.53 0.09
CA SER A 58 -18.57 -5.75 -0.70
C SER A 58 -18.68 -7.18 -1.26
N GLU A 59 -17.56 -7.91 -1.27
CA GLU A 59 -17.52 -9.29 -1.76
C GLU A 59 -17.25 -10.29 -0.64
N GLY A 60 -17.48 -9.87 0.60
CA GLY A 60 -17.32 -10.75 1.75
C GLY A 60 -15.95 -10.71 2.40
N GLY A 61 -15.11 -9.75 2.04
CA GLY A 61 -13.78 -9.64 2.62
C GLY A 61 -13.84 -9.28 4.11
N SER A 62 -12.95 -9.88 4.89
CA SER A 62 -12.90 -9.68 6.33
C SER A 62 -11.86 -8.63 6.71
N ASP A 63 -11.88 -8.25 8.01
CA ASP A 63 -10.87 -7.37 8.59
C ASP A 63 -9.67 -8.14 9.12
N ASP A 64 -9.53 -9.41 8.81
CA ASP A 64 -8.38 -10.20 9.23
C ASP A 64 -7.10 -9.70 8.55
N ILE A 65 -6.00 -9.77 9.28
CA ILE A 65 -4.71 -9.33 8.75
C ILE A 65 -4.41 -10.01 7.40
N SER A 66 -4.81 -11.27 7.25
CA SER A 66 -4.55 -12.00 6.01
C SER A 66 -5.24 -11.38 4.80
N ASN A 67 -6.26 -10.56 5.02
CA ASN A 67 -7.01 -9.91 3.94
C ASN A 67 -6.66 -8.43 3.78
N LEU A 68 -5.68 -7.92 4.51
CA LEU A 68 -5.33 -6.51 4.49
C LEU A 68 -3.90 -6.33 4.01
N ARG A 69 -3.67 -5.23 3.31
CA ARG A 69 -2.32 -4.92 2.83
C ARG A 69 -2.17 -3.40 2.70
N PRO A 70 -0.93 -2.89 2.80
CA PRO A 70 -0.69 -1.46 2.58
C PRO A 70 -0.48 -1.20 1.09
N LEU A 71 -1.10 -0.16 0.56
CA LEU A 71 -0.90 0.28 -0.81
C LEU A 71 -0.73 1.79 -0.85
N GLN A 72 0.17 2.26 -1.74
CA GLN A 72 0.22 3.68 -2.06
C GLN A 72 -1.19 4.09 -2.51
N TRP A 73 -1.65 5.25 -2.08
CA TRP A 73 -3.07 5.58 -2.19
C TRP A 73 -3.63 5.60 -3.61
N LYS A 74 -2.78 5.76 -4.63
CA LYS A 74 -3.23 5.69 -6.02
C LYS A 74 -3.29 4.26 -6.56
N ASN A 75 -2.76 3.30 -5.83
CA ASN A 75 -2.64 1.92 -6.30
C ASN A 75 -3.80 1.02 -5.85
N THR A 76 -4.98 1.60 -5.66
CA THR A 76 -6.12 0.83 -5.17
C THR A 76 -7.11 0.45 -6.27
N LEU A 77 -6.78 0.73 -7.52
CA LEU A 77 -7.62 0.33 -8.64
C LEU A 77 -7.45 -1.14 -8.96
N ARG A 78 -8.51 -1.74 -9.51
CA ARG A 78 -8.51 -3.15 -9.84
C ARG A 78 -8.89 -3.38 -11.29
N LYS A 79 -8.31 -4.43 -11.87
CA LYS A 79 -8.70 -4.92 -13.18
C LYS A 79 -10.00 -5.69 -13.06
N LYS A 80 -10.58 -6.05 -14.20
CA LYS A 80 -11.85 -6.81 -14.22
C LYS A 80 -11.75 -8.13 -13.48
N ASP A 81 -10.58 -8.75 -13.48
CA ASP A 81 -10.38 -10.05 -12.81
C ASP A 81 -10.11 -9.90 -11.30
N GLY A 82 -10.16 -8.68 -10.78
CA GLY A 82 -9.96 -8.41 -9.35
C GLY A 82 -8.52 -8.15 -8.95
N SER A 83 -7.56 -8.34 -9.86
CA SER A 83 -6.15 -8.07 -9.55
C SER A 83 -5.86 -6.57 -9.53
N LEU A 84 -4.75 -6.20 -8.87
CA LEU A 84 -4.36 -4.79 -8.82
C LEU A 84 -4.00 -4.26 -10.20
N GLU A 85 -4.44 -3.02 -10.45
CA GLU A 85 -3.99 -2.28 -11.60
C GLU A 85 -3.06 -1.19 -11.10
N CYS A 86 -1.77 -1.47 -11.11
CA CYS A 86 -0.78 -0.57 -10.53
C CYS A 86 -0.67 0.72 -11.33
N GLN A 87 -0.87 1.84 -10.66
CA GLN A 87 -0.76 3.17 -11.28
C GLN A 87 0.58 3.82 -10.99
N ILE A 88 1.19 3.49 -9.85
CA ILE A 88 2.39 4.16 -9.34
C ILE A 88 3.42 3.10 -8.98
N THR A 89 4.68 3.36 -9.33
CA THR A 89 5.80 2.53 -8.94
C THR A 89 6.99 3.42 -8.63
N ALA A 90 8.06 2.85 -8.07
CA ALA A 90 9.23 3.63 -7.71
C ALA A 90 10.15 3.84 -8.92
N SER A 91 10.78 5.00 -8.92
CA SER A 91 11.91 5.29 -9.81
C SER A 91 12.92 6.03 -8.95
N GLY A 92 13.99 5.34 -8.53
CA GLY A 92 14.91 5.90 -7.55
C GLY A 92 14.20 6.15 -6.23
N THR A 93 14.26 7.37 -5.74
CA THR A 93 13.61 7.76 -4.49
C THR A 93 12.24 8.39 -4.70
N GLU A 94 11.76 8.44 -5.94
CA GLU A 94 10.48 9.05 -6.26
C GLU A 94 9.48 7.99 -6.69
N ASN A 95 8.20 8.33 -6.58
CA ASN A 95 7.14 7.52 -7.17
C ASN A 95 6.74 8.15 -8.51
N VAL A 96 6.55 7.31 -9.51
CA VAL A 96 6.20 7.75 -10.85
C VAL A 96 5.05 6.91 -11.37
N ARG A 97 4.38 7.40 -12.41
CA ARG A 97 3.32 6.62 -13.03
C ARG A 97 3.91 5.41 -13.74
N VAL A 98 3.20 4.30 -13.64
CA VAL A 98 3.53 3.11 -14.41
C VAL A 98 3.29 3.43 -15.88
N GLU A 99 4.32 3.19 -16.71
CA GLU A 99 4.20 3.47 -18.14
C GLU A 99 3.31 2.43 -18.81
N ALA A 100 2.40 2.90 -19.66
CA ALA A 100 1.62 1.99 -20.49
C ALA A 100 2.50 1.48 -21.62
N THR A 101 2.47 0.17 -21.83
CA THR A 101 3.24 -0.45 -22.92
C THR A 101 2.32 -0.94 -24.01
#